data_27c7119f7a192224410d9f7f87fc561c
#
_entry.id   27c7119f7a192224410d9f7f87fc561c
#
_cell.length_a   1.000
_cell.length_b   1.000
_cell.length_c   1.000
_cell.angle_alpha   90.00
_cell.angle_beta   90.00
_cell.angle_gamma   90.00
#
_symmetry.space_group_name_H-M   'P 1'
#
loop_
_entity.id
_entity.type
_entity.pdbx_description
1 polymer ?
#
loop_
_entity_poly.entity_id
_entity_poly.type
_entity_poly.pdbx_seq_one_letter_code
_entity_poly.pdbx_strand_id
1 'polypeptide(L)'
;MRAPADITNMHLHTISPQPCSFTVMLLRKWILLCGLCMAVVAGWSQQRYVLQFHAVDTVLAKGLKTQFASKALALQYVAQLPAQLLGKGYLAASVDSVAADSSMAQVWLYQGPQYRWQELRMDSVATYWWQHAGGNSQQATAWSPDSIQRKLVAHLADVGYPFAYASWDSVQLQQQWISGLLHLHTGPLYKIDSIQQTGKPRLRPNYLYKYLNMQPGMPYSQQTIDATDARLNELLFAQPAQPSQLQMLGTGSVLQVQLQPRRSNVINVLLGVMPQSVQTPDSKAMITGDVQILLRNAFAGGETLGINWQQLQYKSPRINLQYEQPFVWAKAGVETKFDLLKKDTQFLNLQFRLGIPYQIDRYQTGKVFYLLQQNTVGFADTNRIKQTLALPDIADFSIHHIGAEWGYNNTDYRFNPRRGTQVLLTAMAGIKRIRQNNEVVSIQDRNRPGFKYASLYDTVKMKTHQLRLKAQLARFFSLGNFSVLKTCLQAGWLQSGSYYRNELFQIGGNKLLRGFDEESIYASDYAVATVEYRYLTGQNSFLFAFSDFGTAAYKDQTRSFRHQYWGAGLGLNLETRNSQVNISWAVGQRHDQPLNLRQSKIHIGFVNFF
;
A
#
# COMPACT_ATOMS: atom_id res chain seq x y z
N MET A 1 83.38 -12.30 30.43
CA MET A 1 84.11 -11.16 29.79
C MET A 1 83.15 -10.36 28.95
N ARG A 2 83.08 -9.04 29.24
CA ARG A 2 82.43 -7.93 28.58
C ARG A 2 80.89 -7.84 28.58
N ALA A 3 80.45 -6.99 29.50
CA ALA A 3 79.20 -6.23 29.49
C ALA A 3 79.37 -4.93 28.66
N PRO A 4 78.48 -3.98 28.75
CA PRO A 4 77.19 -3.76 28.11
C PRO A 4 77.19 -2.41 27.33
N ALA A 5 76.19 -2.08 26.62
CA ALA A 5 75.90 -0.70 26.22
C ALA A 5 74.38 -0.52 25.84
N ASP A 6 73.86 0.22 26.64
CA ASP A 6 73.02 1.44 26.61
C ASP A 6 71.81 1.49 25.70
N ILE A 7 70.68 1.66 26.38
CA ILE A 7 69.37 2.12 26.03
C ILE A 7 69.38 3.64 25.92
N THR A 8 68.95 4.26 24.82
CA THR A 8 68.17 5.53 24.90
C THR A 8 67.49 5.85 23.54
N ASN A 9 66.23 6.29 23.66
CA ASN A 9 65.45 7.06 22.67
C ASN A 9 64.80 6.33 21.48
N MET A 10 63.60 5.83 21.70
CA MET A 10 62.63 5.57 20.68
C MET A 10 61.56 6.68 20.67
N HIS A 11 61.67 7.58 19.69
CA HIS A 11 60.68 8.62 19.43
C HIS A 11 59.36 8.00 18.97
N LEU A 12 58.28 8.28 19.69
CA LEU A 12 56.90 8.04 19.28
C LEU A 12 56.53 8.91 18.08
N HIS A 13 56.47 8.33 16.89
CA HIS A 13 55.78 8.93 15.75
C HIS A 13 54.30 8.69 15.87
N THR A 14 53.54 9.74 16.19
CA THR A 14 52.10 9.80 16.05
C THR A 14 51.72 9.78 14.56
N ILE A 15 51.15 8.67 14.10
CA ILE A 15 50.54 8.55 12.76
C ILE A 15 49.11 9.11 12.86
N SER A 16 48.90 10.30 12.29
CA SER A 16 47.57 10.84 12.04
C SER A 16 46.91 10.07 10.89
N PRO A 17 45.63 9.68 11.00
CA PRO A 17 44.93 9.06 9.89
C PRO A 17 44.59 10.13 8.85
N GLN A 18 45.18 10.04 7.65
CA GLN A 18 44.71 10.80 6.49
C GLN A 18 43.38 10.22 5.98
N PRO A 19 42.38 11.04 5.67
CA PRO A 19 41.16 10.56 5.08
C PRO A 19 41.38 10.15 3.63
N CYS A 20 40.93 8.95 3.28
CA CYS A 20 40.95 8.40 1.94
C CYS A 20 40.29 9.36 0.92
N SER A 21 41.10 10.02 0.12
CA SER A 21 40.69 10.98 -0.93
C SER A 21 39.93 10.35 -2.10
N PHE A 22 39.89 9.02 -2.20
CA PHE A 22 39.26 8.29 -3.31
C PHE A 22 37.72 8.28 -3.26
N THR A 23 37.14 8.27 -2.06
CA THR A 23 35.67 8.21 -1.87
C THR A 23 35.02 9.56 -2.19
N VAL A 24 35.68 10.67 -1.90
CA VAL A 24 35.19 12.03 -2.16
C VAL A 24 35.20 12.34 -3.68
N MET A 25 36.16 11.79 -4.42
CA MET A 25 36.30 12.01 -5.85
C MET A 25 35.23 11.25 -6.67
N LEU A 26 34.84 10.05 -6.22
CA LEU A 26 33.74 9.30 -6.80
C LEU A 26 32.38 9.95 -6.53
N LEU A 27 32.16 10.43 -5.30
CA LEU A 27 30.90 11.10 -4.93
C LEU A 27 30.73 12.42 -5.74
N ARG A 28 31.79 13.20 -5.95
CA ARG A 28 31.76 14.40 -6.80
C ARG A 28 31.44 14.10 -8.26
N LYS A 29 31.96 13.01 -8.83
CA LYS A 29 31.66 12.60 -10.21
C LYS A 29 30.22 12.14 -10.36
N TRP A 30 29.65 11.45 -9.36
CA TRP A 30 28.25 11.04 -9.36
C TRP A 30 27.29 12.23 -9.19
N ILE A 31 27.61 13.19 -8.34
CA ILE A 31 26.83 14.44 -8.19
C ILE A 31 26.87 15.26 -9.47
N LEU A 32 27.99 15.32 -10.18
CA LEU A 32 28.10 15.99 -11.47
C LEU A 32 27.32 15.25 -12.56
N LEU A 33 27.32 13.92 -12.58
CA LEU A 33 26.55 13.12 -13.54
C LEU A 33 25.04 13.25 -13.29
N CYS A 34 24.60 13.22 -12.04
CA CYS A 34 23.21 13.49 -11.67
C CYS A 34 22.79 14.93 -11.97
N GLY A 35 23.69 15.90 -11.77
CA GLY A 35 23.46 17.31 -12.12
C GLY A 35 23.34 17.51 -13.63
N LEU A 36 24.14 16.81 -14.42
CA LEU A 36 24.07 16.85 -15.89
C LEU A 36 22.79 16.18 -16.42
N CYS A 37 22.35 15.06 -15.82
CA CYS A 37 21.07 14.43 -16.15
C CYS A 37 19.88 15.31 -15.78
N MET A 38 19.92 16.05 -14.66
CA MET A 38 18.87 17.01 -14.29
C MET A 38 18.86 18.24 -15.21
N ALA A 39 20.01 18.72 -15.70
CA ALA A 39 20.09 19.84 -16.61
C ALA A 39 19.52 19.51 -18.01
N VAL A 40 19.64 18.26 -18.48
CA VAL A 40 19.04 17.82 -19.76
C VAL A 40 17.50 17.72 -19.66
N VAL A 41 16.94 17.42 -18.48
CA VAL A 41 15.48 17.39 -18.29
C VAL A 41 14.88 18.80 -18.17
N ALA A 42 15.64 19.80 -17.73
CA ALA A 42 15.17 21.19 -17.61
C ALA A 42 15.13 21.96 -18.96
N GLY A 43 15.69 21.40 -20.04
CA GLY A 43 15.81 22.08 -21.33
C GLY A 43 14.60 22.04 -22.27
N TRP A 44 13.52 21.34 -21.91
CA TRP A 44 12.28 21.36 -22.70
C TRP A 44 11.33 22.43 -22.15
N SER A 45 11.61 23.68 -22.48
CA SER A 45 10.67 24.78 -22.37
C SER A 45 9.47 24.47 -23.28
N GLN A 46 8.40 23.90 -22.71
CA GLN A 46 7.11 23.88 -23.40
C GLN A 46 6.69 25.33 -23.65
N GLN A 47 6.64 25.73 -24.91
CA GLN A 47 6.13 27.04 -25.30
C GLN A 47 4.71 27.18 -24.73
N ARG A 48 4.56 28.03 -23.70
CA ARG A 48 3.27 28.25 -23.05
C ARG A 48 2.43 29.16 -23.93
N TYR A 49 1.18 28.78 -24.16
CA TYR A 49 0.23 29.61 -24.87
C TYR A 49 -0.25 30.73 -23.95
N VAL A 50 -0.20 31.98 -24.44
CA VAL A 50 -0.47 33.17 -23.63
C VAL A 50 -1.81 33.80 -24.03
N LEU A 51 -2.64 34.19 -23.05
CA LEU A 51 -3.83 35.01 -23.23
C LEU A 51 -3.54 36.45 -22.82
N GLN A 52 -3.85 37.39 -23.70
CA GLN A 52 -3.86 38.84 -23.43
C GLN A 52 -5.31 39.31 -23.37
N PHE A 53 -5.69 39.93 -22.27
CA PHE A 53 -7.02 40.44 -22.06
C PHE A 53 -7.04 41.93 -22.29
N HIS A 54 -8.03 42.42 -23.06
CA HIS A 54 -8.29 43.82 -23.35
C HIS A 54 -9.63 44.23 -22.75
N ALA A 55 -9.78 45.51 -22.39
CA ALA A 55 -10.98 46.15 -21.81
C ALA A 55 -11.35 45.57 -20.41
N VAL A 56 -10.36 45.17 -19.61
CA VAL A 56 -10.54 44.63 -18.27
C VAL A 56 -9.93 45.52 -17.21
N ASP A 57 -10.65 45.71 -16.10
CA ASP A 57 -10.14 46.41 -14.92
C ASP A 57 -8.89 45.74 -14.35
N THR A 58 -7.95 46.53 -13.84
CA THR A 58 -6.68 46.05 -13.28
C THR A 58 -6.84 45.06 -12.14
N VAL A 59 -7.93 45.15 -11.37
CA VAL A 59 -8.25 44.24 -10.26
C VAL A 59 -8.69 42.86 -10.77
N LEU A 60 -9.54 42.85 -11.79
CA LEU A 60 -10.00 41.59 -12.39
C LEU A 60 -8.87 40.92 -13.21
N ALA A 61 -8.08 41.69 -13.94
CA ALA A 61 -6.98 41.22 -14.74
C ALA A 61 -5.95 40.41 -13.93
N LYS A 62 -5.67 40.78 -12.68
CA LYS A 62 -4.79 40.04 -11.74
C LYS A 62 -5.34 38.67 -11.35
N GLY A 63 -6.65 38.44 -11.45
CA GLY A 63 -7.30 37.20 -11.12
C GLY A 63 -7.50 36.24 -12.31
N LEU A 64 -7.18 36.64 -13.53
CA LEU A 64 -7.33 35.84 -14.74
C LEU A 64 -6.08 35.04 -15.04
N LYS A 65 -6.29 33.79 -15.45
CA LYS A 65 -5.19 32.93 -15.86
C LYS A 65 -4.74 33.30 -17.27
N THR A 66 -3.46 33.65 -17.42
CA THR A 66 -2.89 34.15 -18.69
C THR A 66 -1.98 33.11 -19.40
N GLN A 67 -1.55 32.03 -18.73
CA GLN A 67 -0.64 31.05 -19.30
C GLN A 67 -1.23 29.64 -19.29
N PHE A 68 -1.16 28.95 -20.42
CA PHE A 68 -1.72 27.63 -20.63
C PHE A 68 -0.71 26.70 -21.32
N ALA A 69 -0.86 25.40 -21.11
CA ALA A 69 -0.01 24.39 -21.72
C ALA A 69 -0.33 24.16 -23.21
N SER A 70 -1.52 24.57 -23.70
CA SER A 70 -1.91 24.46 -25.11
C SER A 70 -2.96 25.48 -25.50
N LYS A 71 -3.07 25.77 -26.81
CA LYS A 71 -4.12 26.62 -27.40
C LYS A 71 -5.53 26.13 -27.06
N ALA A 72 -5.76 24.80 -27.12
CA ALA A 72 -7.07 24.21 -26.84
C ALA A 72 -7.54 24.50 -25.40
N LEU A 73 -6.66 24.35 -24.42
CA LEU A 73 -6.97 24.64 -23.00
C LEU A 73 -7.20 26.14 -22.76
N ALA A 74 -6.47 27.00 -23.47
CA ALA A 74 -6.66 28.44 -23.38
C ALA A 74 -8.04 28.86 -23.92
N LEU A 75 -8.42 28.37 -25.11
CA LEU A 75 -9.74 28.67 -25.71
C LEU A 75 -10.90 28.08 -24.89
N GLN A 76 -10.73 26.90 -24.32
CA GLN A 76 -11.71 26.30 -23.40
C GLN A 76 -11.89 27.18 -22.15
N TYR A 77 -10.80 27.71 -21.60
CA TYR A 77 -10.86 28.64 -20.48
C TYR A 77 -11.63 29.92 -20.86
N VAL A 78 -11.34 30.52 -22.04
CA VAL A 78 -12.01 31.70 -22.53
C VAL A 78 -13.52 31.47 -22.70
N ALA A 79 -13.91 30.29 -23.25
CA ALA A 79 -15.33 29.93 -23.39
C ALA A 79 -16.07 29.80 -22.04
N GLN A 80 -15.36 29.40 -20.99
CA GLN A 80 -15.92 29.27 -19.64
C GLN A 80 -15.86 30.56 -18.81
N LEU A 81 -15.16 31.58 -19.29
CA LEU A 81 -14.89 32.81 -18.55
C LEU A 81 -16.15 33.60 -18.19
N PRO A 82 -17.16 33.79 -19.10
CA PRO A 82 -18.39 34.47 -18.73
C PRO A 82 -19.12 33.80 -17.57
N ALA A 83 -19.21 32.46 -17.58
CA ALA A 83 -19.84 31.70 -16.50
C ALA A 83 -19.08 31.83 -15.18
N GLN A 84 -17.73 31.87 -15.21
CA GLN A 84 -16.92 32.09 -14.01
C GLN A 84 -17.09 33.53 -13.46
N LEU A 85 -17.21 34.50 -14.33
CA LEU A 85 -17.43 35.91 -13.96
C LEU A 85 -18.84 36.15 -13.42
N LEU A 86 -19.84 35.46 -13.98
CA LEU A 86 -21.20 35.45 -13.45
C LEU A 86 -21.21 35.03 -11.97
N GLY A 87 -20.48 33.95 -11.64
CA GLY A 87 -20.32 33.47 -10.25
C GLY A 87 -19.61 34.48 -9.32
N LYS A 88 -18.89 35.48 -9.87
CA LYS A 88 -18.23 36.55 -9.13
C LYS A 88 -19.08 37.85 -9.09
N GLY A 89 -20.30 37.82 -9.61
CA GLY A 89 -21.21 38.92 -9.62
C GLY A 89 -21.15 39.83 -10.86
N TYR A 90 -20.41 39.47 -11.88
CA TYR A 90 -20.38 40.19 -13.16
C TYR A 90 -21.44 39.63 -14.11
N LEU A 91 -22.71 40.07 -13.93
CA LEU A 91 -23.86 39.51 -14.63
C LEU A 91 -23.85 39.78 -16.15
N ALA A 92 -23.25 40.89 -16.57
CA ALA A 92 -23.17 41.30 -17.97
C ALA A 92 -21.84 40.99 -18.64
N ALA A 93 -20.98 40.19 -17.98
CA ALA A 93 -19.68 39.83 -18.54
C ALA A 93 -19.82 39.00 -19.81
N SER A 94 -19.19 39.44 -20.90
CA SER A 94 -19.19 38.76 -22.19
C SER A 94 -17.80 38.76 -22.81
N VAL A 95 -17.49 37.72 -23.61
CA VAL A 95 -16.34 37.73 -24.48
C VAL A 95 -16.79 38.22 -25.85
N ASP A 96 -16.38 39.44 -26.20
CA ASP A 96 -16.85 40.11 -27.42
C ASP A 96 -16.12 39.57 -28.66
N SER A 97 -14.81 39.34 -28.55
CA SER A 97 -14.04 38.75 -29.64
C SER A 97 -12.77 38.06 -29.15
N VAL A 98 -12.27 37.13 -29.95
CA VAL A 98 -11.03 36.37 -29.68
C VAL A 98 -10.22 36.32 -30.97
N ALA A 99 -9.05 36.93 -30.99
CA ALA A 99 -8.08 36.80 -32.08
C ALA A 99 -6.98 35.85 -31.65
N ALA A 100 -6.96 34.64 -32.17
CA ALA A 100 -6.07 33.53 -31.73
C ALA A 100 -5.02 33.19 -32.77
N ASP A 101 -3.74 33.38 -32.42
CA ASP A 101 -2.56 33.03 -33.21
C ASP A 101 -2.00 31.65 -32.74
N SER A 102 -0.85 31.27 -33.27
CA SER A 102 -0.14 30.03 -32.95
C SER A 102 0.44 30.01 -31.53
N SER A 103 0.80 31.16 -30.96
CA SER A 103 1.49 31.30 -29.69
C SER A 103 0.70 32.05 -28.62
N MET A 104 -0.29 32.88 -29.03
CA MET A 104 -1.06 33.72 -28.13
C MET A 104 -2.49 33.97 -28.66
N ALA A 105 -3.39 34.41 -27.77
CA ALA A 105 -4.68 34.95 -28.17
C ALA A 105 -4.94 36.25 -27.45
N GLN A 106 -5.49 37.20 -28.20
CA GLN A 106 -6.04 38.46 -27.69
C GLN A 106 -7.52 38.25 -27.45
N VAL A 107 -7.99 38.59 -26.24
CA VAL A 107 -9.37 38.41 -25.79
C VAL A 107 -9.94 39.74 -25.39
N TRP A 108 -10.97 40.21 -26.06
CA TRP A 108 -11.72 41.37 -25.69
C TRP A 108 -12.87 40.95 -24.80
N LEU A 109 -12.79 41.35 -23.54
CA LEU A 109 -13.72 40.97 -22.50
C LEU A 109 -14.49 42.21 -22.01
N TYR A 110 -15.78 42.19 -22.21
CA TYR A 110 -16.66 43.18 -21.54
C TYR A 110 -16.94 42.69 -20.12
N GLN A 111 -16.56 43.49 -19.14
CA GLN A 111 -16.67 43.10 -17.73
C GLN A 111 -18.05 43.41 -17.14
N GLY A 112 -18.61 44.56 -17.51
CA GLY A 112 -19.83 45.11 -16.90
C GLY A 112 -19.66 45.49 -15.42
N PRO A 113 -20.73 46.02 -14.79
CA PRO A 113 -20.72 46.32 -13.36
C PRO A 113 -20.71 45.04 -12.51
N GLN A 114 -20.03 45.09 -11.36
CA GLN A 114 -20.08 44.01 -10.39
C GLN A 114 -21.30 44.18 -9.49
N TYR A 115 -22.14 43.17 -9.45
CA TYR A 115 -23.29 43.10 -8.56
C TYR A 115 -22.96 42.29 -7.31
N ARG A 116 -23.54 42.70 -6.17
CA ARG A 116 -23.38 42.05 -4.87
C ARG A 116 -24.75 41.68 -4.31
N TRP A 117 -24.81 40.51 -3.68
CA TRP A 117 -26.03 40.10 -2.99
C TRP A 117 -26.19 40.87 -1.71
N GLN A 118 -27.33 41.55 -1.56
CA GLN A 118 -27.73 42.30 -0.36
C GLN A 118 -28.53 41.38 0.57
N GLU A 119 -29.53 40.70 0.01
CA GLU A 119 -30.40 39.81 0.76
C GLU A 119 -30.69 38.54 -0.04
N LEU A 120 -30.41 37.41 0.58
CA LEU A 120 -30.72 36.10 0.04
C LEU A 120 -31.76 35.44 0.94
N ARG A 121 -33.00 35.37 0.46
CA ARG A 121 -34.10 34.69 1.14
C ARG A 121 -34.21 33.26 0.60
N MET A 122 -34.61 32.35 1.44
CA MET A 122 -34.90 30.94 1.09
C MET A 122 -36.33 30.64 1.47
N ASP A 123 -37.03 29.84 0.65
CA ASP A 123 -38.34 29.32 1.05
C ASP A 123 -38.19 28.31 2.21
N SER A 124 -39.29 27.82 2.75
CA SER A 124 -39.31 26.91 3.88
C SER A 124 -38.60 25.57 3.54
N VAL A 125 -38.74 25.09 2.30
CA VAL A 125 -38.13 23.84 1.80
C VAL A 125 -36.63 24.02 1.65
N ALA A 126 -36.18 25.12 1.03
CA ALA A 126 -34.75 25.40 0.88
C ALA A 126 -34.07 25.59 2.25
N THR A 127 -34.75 26.30 3.18
CA THR A 127 -34.25 26.51 4.54
C THR A 127 -34.08 25.18 5.29
N TYR A 128 -35.07 24.29 5.23
CA TYR A 128 -35.02 22.96 5.84
C TYR A 128 -33.82 22.17 5.30
N TRP A 129 -33.69 22.05 3.98
CA TRP A 129 -32.61 21.25 3.37
C TRP A 129 -31.24 21.90 3.51
N TRP A 130 -31.17 23.25 3.58
CA TRP A 130 -29.92 23.95 3.84
C TRP A 130 -29.33 23.59 5.21
N GLN A 131 -30.18 23.58 6.24
CA GLN A 131 -29.77 23.13 7.59
C GLN A 131 -29.29 21.69 7.60
N HIS A 132 -29.98 20.77 6.91
CA HIS A 132 -29.60 19.37 6.80
C HIS A 132 -28.32 19.16 5.97
N ALA A 133 -28.04 20.03 5.02
CA ALA A 133 -26.78 20.05 4.27
C ALA A 133 -25.60 20.65 5.08
N GLY A 134 -25.79 20.96 6.37
CA GLY A 134 -24.79 21.56 7.25
C GLY A 134 -24.58 23.06 6.99
N GLY A 135 -25.58 23.74 6.42
CA GLY A 135 -25.60 25.20 6.27
C GLY A 135 -26.14 25.88 7.51
N ASN A 136 -25.63 27.07 7.83
CA ASN A 136 -26.19 27.95 8.87
C ASN A 136 -26.89 29.15 8.20
N SER A 137 -28.10 29.48 8.64
CA SER A 137 -28.87 30.62 8.12
C SER A 137 -28.13 31.96 8.24
N GLN A 138 -27.31 32.14 9.28
CA GLN A 138 -26.50 33.35 9.47
C GLN A 138 -25.28 33.42 8.53
N GLN A 139 -24.83 32.30 7.99
CA GLN A 139 -23.70 32.22 7.08
C GLN A 139 -24.09 32.21 5.60
N ALA A 140 -25.38 32.19 5.29
CA ALA A 140 -25.86 32.21 3.90
C ALA A 140 -25.37 33.43 3.11
N THR A 141 -25.20 34.57 3.77
CA THR A 141 -24.65 35.79 3.17
C THR A 141 -23.16 35.71 2.83
N ALA A 142 -22.41 34.81 3.45
CA ALA A 142 -20.99 34.63 3.17
C ALA A 142 -20.71 33.71 1.96
N TRP A 143 -21.72 32.99 1.47
CA TRP A 143 -21.60 32.05 0.34
C TRP A 143 -22.17 32.73 -0.94
N SER A 144 -21.55 32.45 -2.07
CA SER A 144 -22.16 32.87 -3.34
C SER A 144 -23.48 32.10 -3.56
N PRO A 145 -24.54 32.73 -4.09
CA PRO A 145 -25.83 32.08 -4.34
C PRO A 145 -25.74 30.81 -5.18
N ASP A 146 -24.86 30.82 -6.17
CA ASP A 146 -24.57 29.67 -7.02
C ASP A 146 -23.96 28.50 -6.22
N SER A 147 -23.12 28.77 -5.21
CA SER A 147 -22.57 27.72 -4.34
C SER A 147 -23.63 27.15 -3.40
N ILE A 148 -24.57 27.95 -2.92
CA ILE A 148 -25.71 27.49 -2.11
C ILE A 148 -26.62 26.59 -2.94
N GLN A 149 -26.98 27.03 -4.14
CA GLN A 149 -27.82 26.27 -5.07
C GLN A 149 -27.20 24.93 -5.40
N ARG A 150 -25.92 24.91 -5.80
CA ARG A 150 -25.20 23.69 -6.11
C ARG A 150 -25.09 22.74 -4.91
N LYS A 151 -24.82 23.28 -3.72
CA LYS A 151 -24.71 22.46 -2.50
C LYS A 151 -26.06 21.84 -2.12
N LEU A 152 -27.16 22.57 -2.24
CA LEU A 152 -28.52 22.07 -1.99
C LEU A 152 -28.89 20.95 -2.96
N VAL A 153 -28.73 21.21 -4.26
CA VAL A 153 -29.08 20.21 -5.30
C VAL A 153 -28.21 18.96 -5.19
N ALA A 154 -26.91 19.12 -4.95
CA ALA A 154 -26.00 17.98 -4.74
C ALA A 154 -26.38 17.17 -3.49
N HIS A 155 -26.70 17.83 -2.38
CA HIS A 155 -27.14 17.13 -1.17
C HIS A 155 -28.45 16.37 -1.39
N LEU A 156 -29.42 16.98 -2.07
CA LEU A 156 -30.69 16.33 -2.41
C LEU A 156 -30.49 15.13 -3.34
N ALA A 157 -29.62 15.23 -4.33
CA ALA A 157 -29.26 14.12 -5.19
C ALA A 157 -28.63 12.94 -4.41
N ASP A 158 -28.00 13.21 -3.27
CA ASP A 158 -27.43 12.14 -2.42
C ASP A 158 -28.41 11.53 -1.44
N VAL A 159 -29.55 12.17 -1.18
CA VAL A 159 -30.57 11.67 -0.24
C VAL A 159 -31.86 11.22 -0.89
N GLY A 160 -31.85 10.99 -2.21
CA GLY A 160 -32.97 10.35 -2.91
C GLY A 160 -33.70 11.24 -3.90
N TYR A 161 -33.27 12.46 -4.15
CA TYR A 161 -33.95 13.42 -5.02
C TYR A 161 -33.07 13.82 -6.24
N PRO A 162 -32.84 12.91 -7.21
CA PRO A 162 -31.93 13.18 -8.35
C PRO A 162 -32.40 14.28 -9.28
N PHE A 163 -33.70 14.63 -9.28
CA PHE A 163 -34.30 15.66 -10.13
C PHE A 163 -34.60 16.94 -9.36
N ALA A 164 -33.99 17.11 -8.18
CA ALA A 164 -34.10 18.35 -7.45
C ALA A 164 -33.47 19.50 -8.24
N TYR A 165 -34.13 20.63 -8.25
CA TYR A 165 -33.59 21.86 -8.81
C TYR A 165 -33.97 23.07 -7.96
N ALA A 166 -33.16 24.08 -8.03
CA ALA A 166 -33.43 25.34 -7.36
C ALA A 166 -33.56 26.47 -8.39
N SER A 167 -34.51 27.36 -8.19
CA SER A 167 -34.76 28.51 -9.03
C SER A 167 -34.80 29.78 -8.21
N TRP A 168 -34.40 30.88 -8.83
CA TRP A 168 -34.52 32.22 -8.24
C TRP A 168 -35.85 32.85 -8.67
N ASP A 169 -36.58 33.35 -7.69
CA ASP A 169 -37.80 34.12 -7.91
C ASP A 169 -37.66 35.52 -7.33
N SER A 170 -38.49 36.43 -7.83
CA SER A 170 -38.57 37.82 -7.34
C SER A 170 -37.20 38.50 -7.26
N VAL A 171 -36.35 38.28 -8.28
CA VAL A 171 -35.02 38.88 -8.34
C VAL A 171 -35.15 40.38 -8.62
N GLN A 172 -34.64 41.17 -7.69
CA GLN A 172 -34.63 42.62 -7.81
C GLN A 172 -33.18 43.13 -7.91
N LEU A 173 -32.97 44.02 -8.88
CA LEU A 173 -31.71 44.70 -9.12
C LEU A 173 -31.87 46.16 -8.74
N GLN A 174 -31.21 46.61 -7.69
CA GLN A 174 -31.19 48.01 -7.26
C GLN A 174 -29.73 48.50 -7.24
N GLN A 175 -29.39 49.37 -8.20
CA GLN A 175 -28.02 49.83 -8.42
C GLN A 175 -27.04 48.69 -8.64
N GLN A 176 -26.20 48.35 -7.66
CA GLN A 176 -25.23 47.23 -7.69
C GLN A 176 -25.61 46.07 -6.73
N TRP A 177 -26.85 46.12 -6.19
CA TRP A 177 -27.33 45.13 -5.23
C TRP A 177 -28.38 44.20 -5.85
N ILE A 178 -28.28 42.92 -5.50
CA ILE A 178 -29.24 41.88 -5.89
C ILE A 178 -29.93 41.39 -4.63
N SER A 179 -31.24 41.27 -4.68
CA SER A 179 -32.03 40.49 -3.72
C SER A 179 -32.89 39.48 -4.46
N GLY A 180 -33.20 38.37 -3.84
CA GLY A 180 -34.00 37.32 -4.47
C GLY A 180 -34.41 36.23 -3.47
N LEU A 181 -35.43 35.47 -3.86
CA LEU A 181 -35.93 34.32 -3.13
C LEU A 181 -35.50 33.03 -3.84
N LEU A 182 -34.81 32.15 -3.12
CA LEU A 182 -34.45 30.83 -3.61
C LEU A 182 -35.59 29.86 -3.34
N HIS A 183 -36.20 29.36 -4.40
CA HIS A 183 -37.16 28.25 -4.37
C HIS A 183 -36.49 26.95 -4.66
N LEU A 184 -36.76 25.91 -3.81
CA LEU A 184 -36.23 24.60 -3.94
C LEU A 184 -37.33 23.58 -4.28
N HIS A 185 -37.20 22.94 -5.44
CA HIS A 185 -38.08 21.90 -5.89
C HIS A 185 -37.36 20.55 -5.70
N THR A 186 -37.87 19.72 -4.81
CA THR A 186 -37.23 18.41 -4.51
C THR A 186 -37.51 17.37 -5.58
N GLY A 187 -38.69 17.43 -6.21
CA GLY A 187 -39.17 16.34 -7.05
C GLY A 187 -39.55 15.08 -6.24
N PRO A 188 -39.85 13.97 -6.89
CA PRO A 188 -40.17 12.71 -6.22
C PRO A 188 -38.91 12.03 -5.62
N LEU A 189 -39.13 11.27 -4.54
CA LEU A 189 -38.09 10.42 -3.94
C LEU A 189 -37.86 9.19 -4.82
N TYR A 190 -36.65 8.99 -5.29
CA TYR A 190 -36.21 7.80 -6.03
C TYR A 190 -35.50 6.81 -5.11
N LYS A 191 -35.71 5.50 -5.41
CA LYS A 191 -35.09 4.40 -4.71
C LYS A 191 -34.37 3.49 -5.70
N ILE A 192 -33.35 2.79 -5.23
CA ILE A 192 -32.67 1.75 -6.00
C ILE A 192 -33.45 0.46 -5.80
N ASP A 193 -34.08 -0.06 -6.87
CA ASP A 193 -34.87 -1.29 -6.81
C ASP A 193 -33.98 -2.52 -6.93
N SER A 194 -33.05 -2.51 -7.89
CA SER A 194 -32.19 -3.65 -8.13
C SER A 194 -30.90 -3.28 -8.86
N ILE A 195 -29.93 -4.19 -8.78
CA ILE A 195 -28.73 -4.18 -9.60
C ILE A 195 -28.83 -5.36 -10.57
N GLN A 196 -28.83 -5.08 -11.86
CA GLN A 196 -28.82 -6.08 -12.92
C GLN A 196 -27.41 -6.23 -13.47
N GLN A 197 -26.87 -7.43 -13.31
CA GLN A 197 -25.56 -7.77 -13.85
C GLN A 197 -25.68 -8.55 -15.14
N THR A 198 -24.91 -8.11 -16.15
CA THR A 198 -24.70 -8.83 -17.42
C THR A 198 -23.22 -9.15 -17.61
N GLY A 199 -22.90 -10.07 -18.54
CA GLY A 199 -21.52 -10.47 -18.80
C GLY A 199 -20.96 -11.50 -17.80
N LYS A 200 -19.64 -11.64 -17.79
CA LYS A 200 -18.90 -12.59 -16.91
C LYS A 200 -17.79 -11.82 -16.16
N PRO A 201 -17.33 -12.28 -14.99
CA PRO A 201 -17.88 -13.39 -14.20
C PRO A 201 -19.23 -13.01 -13.59
N ARG A 202 -20.11 -13.99 -13.41
CA ARG A 202 -21.33 -13.78 -12.64
C ARG A 202 -20.98 -13.67 -11.15
N LEU A 203 -21.53 -12.69 -10.46
CA LEU A 203 -21.39 -12.49 -9.03
C LEU A 203 -22.72 -12.82 -8.34
N ARG A 204 -22.65 -13.36 -7.13
CA ARG A 204 -23.84 -13.51 -6.30
C ARG A 204 -24.44 -12.12 -6.04
N PRO A 205 -25.75 -11.90 -6.24
CA PRO A 205 -26.37 -10.59 -6.04
C PRO A 205 -26.05 -9.99 -4.68
N ASN A 206 -26.13 -10.80 -3.62
CA ASN A 206 -25.84 -10.36 -2.26
C ASN A 206 -24.39 -9.85 -2.07
N TYR A 207 -23.41 -10.45 -2.78
CA TYR A 207 -22.05 -9.94 -2.80
C TYR A 207 -21.98 -8.58 -3.48
N LEU A 208 -22.59 -8.44 -4.66
CA LEU A 208 -22.55 -7.21 -5.42
C LEU A 208 -23.22 -6.04 -4.69
N TYR A 209 -24.38 -6.28 -4.07
CA TYR A 209 -25.06 -5.29 -3.24
C TYR A 209 -24.19 -4.81 -2.08
N LYS A 210 -23.58 -5.74 -1.33
CA LYS A 210 -22.70 -5.39 -0.19
C LYS A 210 -21.43 -4.69 -0.66
N TYR A 211 -20.83 -5.14 -1.76
CA TYR A 211 -19.63 -4.56 -2.32
C TYR A 211 -19.82 -3.11 -2.78
N LEU A 212 -20.91 -2.83 -3.48
CA LEU A 212 -21.27 -1.48 -3.93
C LEU A 212 -21.85 -0.62 -2.81
N ASN A 213 -22.11 -1.20 -1.63
CA ASN A 213 -22.80 -0.54 -0.52
C ASN A 213 -24.20 -0.04 -0.92
N MET A 214 -24.93 -0.85 -1.65
CA MET A 214 -26.29 -0.61 -2.09
C MET A 214 -27.20 -1.71 -1.54
N GLN A 215 -28.47 -1.38 -1.31
CA GLN A 215 -29.50 -2.35 -0.93
C GLN A 215 -30.79 -2.03 -1.68
N PRO A 216 -31.59 -3.03 -2.08
CA PRO A 216 -32.88 -2.80 -2.66
C PRO A 216 -33.78 -1.94 -1.73
N GLY A 217 -34.43 -0.93 -2.29
CA GLY A 217 -35.27 0.00 -1.54
C GLY A 217 -34.55 1.16 -0.85
N MET A 218 -33.20 1.21 -0.89
CA MET A 218 -32.49 2.37 -0.34
C MET A 218 -32.71 3.61 -1.22
N PRO A 219 -32.69 4.83 -0.63
CA PRO A 219 -32.75 6.06 -1.40
C PRO A 219 -31.63 6.13 -2.43
N TYR A 220 -31.91 6.74 -3.58
CA TYR A 220 -30.91 7.07 -4.58
C TYR A 220 -29.80 7.95 -3.96
N SER A 221 -28.57 7.77 -4.42
CA SER A 221 -27.43 8.63 -4.05
C SER A 221 -26.52 8.81 -5.26
N GLN A 222 -26.42 10.03 -5.74
CA GLN A 222 -25.55 10.37 -6.88
C GLN A 222 -24.09 10.00 -6.61
N GLN A 223 -23.61 10.31 -5.43
CA GLN A 223 -22.25 9.95 -5.00
C GLN A 223 -21.99 8.43 -5.07
N THR A 224 -22.97 7.62 -4.69
CA THR A 224 -22.85 6.17 -4.73
C THR A 224 -22.85 5.65 -6.17
N ILE A 225 -23.68 6.22 -7.04
CA ILE A 225 -23.74 5.86 -8.46
C ILE A 225 -22.42 6.27 -9.16
N ASP A 226 -21.94 7.49 -8.95
CA ASP A 226 -20.68 7.97 -9.54
C ASP A 226 -19.47 7.15 -9.09
N ALA A 227 -19.50 6.65 -7.86
CA ALA A 227 -18.45 5.78 -7.33
C ALA A 227 -18.51 4.34 -7.86
N THR A 228 -19.61 3.90 -8.50
CA THR A 228 -19.83 2.50 -8.89
C THR A 228 -18.74 1.97 -9.81
N ASP A 229 -18.45 2.65 -10.92
CA ASP A 229 -17.46 2.18 -11.89
C ASP A 229 -16.05 2.16 -11.31
N ALA A 230 -15.73 3.15 -10.47
CA ALA A 230 -14.45 3.18 -9.78
C ALA A 230 -14.30 1.98 -8.83
N ARG A 231 -15.35 1.63 -8.07
CA ARG A 231 -15.37 0.44 -7.20
C ARG A 231 -15.26 -0.86 -8.00
N LEU A 232 -16.02 -0.99 -9.08
CA LEU A 232 -15.97 -2.17 -9.92
C LEU A 232 -14.59 -2.37 -10.56
N ASN A 233 -13.89 -1.28 -10.91
CA ASN A 233 -12.51 -1.32 -11.39
C ASN A 233 -11.49 -1.78 -10.32
N GLU A 234 -11.83 -1.71 -9.05
CA GLU A 234 -11.00 -2.20 -7.93
C GLU A 234 -11.09 -3.73 -7.75
N LEU A 235 -12.11 -4.39 -8.34
CA LEU A 235 -12.21 -5.84 -8.33
C LEU A 235 -11.00 -6.47 -9.02
N LEU A 236 -10.39 -7.45 -8.36
CA LEU A 236 -9.21 -8.13 -8.90
C LEU A 236 -9.55 -9.07 -10.06
N PHE A 237 -10.77 -9.64 -10.07
CA PHE A 237 -11.22 -10.71 -10.95
C PHE A 237 -12.23 -10.26 -12.00
N ALA A 238 -12.68 -9.01 -11.95
CA ALA A 238 -13.63 -8.42 -12.90
C ALA A 238 -13.35 -6.94 -13.11
N GLN A 239 -13.84 -6.41 -14.21
CA GLN A 239 -13.85 -4.97 -14.50
C GLN A 239 -15.09 -4.63 -15.33
N PRO A 240 -15.57 -3.38 -15.32
CA PRO A 240 -16.64 -2.95 -16.23
C PRO A 240 -16.23 -3.13 -17.68
N ALA A 241 -17.12 -3.70 -18.49
CA ALA A 241 -16.95 -3.76 -19.94
C ALA A 241 -17.32 -2.42 -20.59
N GLN A 242 -18.28 -1.73 -19.98
CA GLN A 242 -18.71 -0.37 -20.32
C GLN A 242 -19.16 0.36 -19.03
N PRO A 243 -19.26 1.69 -19.04
CA PRO A 243 -19.77 2.45 -17.89
C PRO A 243 -21.13 1.93 -17.44
N SER A 244 -21.34 1.87 -16.13
CA SER A 244 -22.60 1.47 -15.51
C SER A 244 -23.71 2.44 -15.92
N GLN A 245 -24.88 1.91 -16.21
CA GLN A 245 -26.05 2.70 -16.62
C GLN A 245 -27.14 2.61 -15.56
N LEU A 246 -27.72 3.75 -15.23
CA LEU A 246 -28.88 3.79 -14.35
C LEU A 246 -30.14 3.99 -15.18
N GLN A 247 -31.05 3.05 -15.12
CA GLN A 247 -32.37 3.14 -15.75
C GLN A 247 -33.38 3.53 -14.68
N MET A 248 -34.02 4.67 -14.88
CA MET A 248 -35.07 5.18 -14.00
C MET A 248 -36.44 4.72 -14.51
N LEU A 249 -37.24 4.10 -13.63
CA LEU A 249 -38.57 3.53 -13.94
C LEU A 249 -39.57 3.99 -12.88
N GLY A 250 -40.51 4.87 -13.23
CA GLY A 250 -41.42 5.47 -12.25
C GLY A 250 -40.64 6.22 -11.17
N THR A 251 -40.77 5.82 -9.90
CA THR A 251 -39.99 6.34 -8.75
C THR A 251 -38.87 5.40 -8.30
N GLY A 252 -38.66 4.29 -9.03
CA GLY A 252 -37.59 3.33 -8.81
C GLY A 252 -36.46 3.48 -9.81
N SER A 253 -35.36 2.77 -9.55
CA SER A 253 -34.23 2.73 -10.47
C SER A 253 -33.53 1.38 -10.48
N VAL A 254 -33.05 0.99 -11.66
CA VAL A 254 -32.29 -0.23 -11.90
C VAL A 254 -30.88 0.13 -12.36
N LEU A 255 -29.89 -0.28 -11.59
CA LEU A 255 -28.48 -0.11 -11.95
C LEU A 255 -28.05 -1.29 -12.83
N GLN A 256 -27.73 -1.01 -14.10
CA GLN A 256 -27.21 -2.00 -15.03
C GLN A 256 -25.68 -1.98 -15.02
N VAL A 257 -25.08 -3.14 -14.74
CA VAL A 257 -23.63 -3.33 -14.67
C VAL A 257 -23.23 -4.42 -15.64
N GLN A 258 -22.37 -4.11 -16.60
CA GLN A 258 -21.80 -5.10 -17.49
C GLN A 258 -20.35 -5.40 -17.11
N LEU A 259 -20.08 -6.64 -16.70
CA LEU A 259 -18.76 -7.07 -16.28
C LEU A 259 -18.06 -7.91 -17.36
N GLN A 260 -16.75 -7.75 -17.43
CA GLN A 260 -15.85 -8.63 -18.16
C GLN A 260 -14.78 -9.20 -17.22
N PRO A 261 -14.31 -10.44 -17.46
CA PRO A 261 -13.35 -11.07 -16.58
C PRO A 261 -11.99 -10.38 -16.67
N ARG A 262 -11.33 -10.29 -15.51
CA ARG A 262 -9.93 -9.90 -15.39
C ARG A 262 -9.14 -11.12 -14.97
N ARG A 263 -8.03 -11.38 -15.63
CA ARG A 263 -7.12 -12.46 -15.24
C ARG A 263 -6.54 -12.17 -13.88
N SER A 264 -6.84 -13.01 -12.91
CA SER A 264 -6.48 -12.80 -11.52
C SER A 264 -6.15 -14.10 -10.77
N ASN A 265 -6.55 -15.22 -11.36
CA ASN A 265 -6.13 -16.52 -10.87
C ASN A 265 -4.66 -16.73 -11.21
N VAL A 266 -3.94 -17.36 -10.30
CA VAL A 266 -2.51 -17.58 -10.43
C VAL A 266 -2.24 -19.07 -10.28
N ILE A 267 -1.49 -19.62 -11.19
CA ILE A 267 -0.86 -20.95 -11.06
C ILE A 267 0.61 -20.77 -11.41
N ASN A 268 1.46 -20.95 -10.42
CA ASN A 268 2.90 -20.97 -10.59
C ASN A 268 3.41 -22.34 -10.21
N VAL A 269 4.23 -22.92 -11.06
CA VAL A 269 4.94 -24.17 -10.77
C VAL A 269 6.39 -23.96 -11.14
N LEU A 270 7.25 -23.94 -10.15
CA LEU A 270 8.69 -23.92 -10.33
C LEU A 270 9.25 -25.23 -9.75
N LEU A 271 9.93 -26.00 -10.56
CA LEU A 271 10.62 -27.20 -10.14
C LEU A 271 12.10 -27.06 -10.47
N GLY A 272 12.94 -27.46 -9.55
CA GLY A 272 14.37 -27.43 -9.71
C GLY A 272 15.02 -28.68 -9.10
N VAL A 273 16.26 -28.90 -9.43
CA VAL A 273 17.09 -29.97 -8.82
C VAL A 273 18.27 -29.29 -8.14
N MET A 274 18.38 -29.47 -6.85
CA MET A 274 19.56 -29.03 -6.10
C MET A 274 20.58 -30.15 -6.10
N PRO A 275 21.77 -29.95 -6.68
CA PRO A 275 22.82 -30.98 -6.67
C PRO A 275 23.28 -31.25 -5.24
N GLN A 276 23.94 -32.39 -5.06
CA GLN A 276 24.55 -32.79 -3.80
C GLN A 276 25.50 -31.71 -3.28
N SER A 277 25.35 -31.32 -2.02
CA SER A 277 26.22 -30.32 -1.41
C SER A 277 27.56 -30.91 -1.01
N VAL A 278 28.65 -30.21 -1.32
CA VAL A 278 30.00 -30.61 -0.86
C VAL A 278 30.09 -30.57 0.67
N GLN A 279 29.26 -29.79 1.34
CA GLN A 279 29.24 -29.68 2.81
C GLN A 279 28.48 -30.83 3.51
N THR A 280 27.65 -31.56 2.78
CA THR A 280 26.90 -32.72 3.28
C THR A 280 27.00 -33.86 2.28
N PRO A 281 28.10 -34.66 2.33
CA PRO A 281 28.40 -35.71 1.33
C PRO A 281 27.32 -36.77 1.16
N ASP A 282 26.54 -37.04 2.21
CA ASP A 282 25.44 -38.04 2.20
C ASP A 282 24.12 -37.48 1.65
N SER A 283 24.05 -36.22 1.24
CA SER A 283 22.85 -35.64 0.69
C SER A 283 22.64 -36.09 -0.76
N LYS A 284 21.57 -36.83 -1.02
CA LYS A 284 21.14 -37.15 -2.39
C LYS A 284 20.67 -35.86 -3.10
N ALA A 285 20.77 -35.86 -4.45
CA ALA A 285 20.17 -34.79 -5.23
C ALA A 285 18.69 -34.60 -4.82
N MET A 286 18.29 -33.34 -4.57
CA MET A 286 16.98 -33.02 -4.04
C MET A 286 16.17 -32.26 -5.06
N ILE A 287 14.90 -32.64 -5.21
CA ILE A 287 13.93 -31.87 -5.96
C ILE A 287 13.52 -30.67 -5.09
N THR A 288 13.74 -29.48 -5.61
CA THR A 288 13.21 -28.22 -5.05
C THR A 288 11.99 -27.80 -5.83
N GLY A 289 11.07 -27.10 -5.18
CA GLY A 289 9.86 -26.65 -5.86
C GLY A 289 9.16 -25.53 -5.12
N ASP A 290 8.41 -24.75 -5.91
CA ASP A 290 7.44 -23.77 -5.44
C ASP A 290 6.19 -23.93 -6.30
N VAL A 291 5.07 -24.30 -5.66
CA VAL A 291 3.76 -24.43 -6.31
C VAL A 291 2.81 -23.47 -5.63
N GLN A 292 2.35 -22.48 -6.37
CA GLN A 292 1.37 -21.52 -5.89
C GLN A 292 0.11 -21.59 -6.74
N ILE A 293 -1.02 -21.79 -6.10
CA ILE A 293 -2.35 -21.72 -6.69
C ILE A 293 -3.12 -20.65 -5.94
N LEU A 294 -3.64 -19.65 -6.65
CA LEU A 294 -4.49 -18.60 -6.08
C LEU A 294 -5.71 -18.44 -6.96
N LEU A 295 -6.88 -18.76 -6.43
CA LEU A 295 -8.16 -18.64 -7.10
C LEU A 295 -8.95 -17.51 -6.46
N ARG A 296 -9.49 -16.62 -7.30
CA ARG A 296 -10.35 -15.52 -6.88
C ARG A 296 -11.72 -15.67 -7.48
N ASN A 297 -12.73 -15.50 -6.64
CA ASN A 297 -14.14 -15.58 -7.03
C ASN A 297 -14.52 -16.94 -7.64
N ALA A 298 -13.95 -18.04 -7.12
CA ALA A 298 -14.25 -19.39 -7.61
C ALA A 298 -15.72 -19.78 -7.44
N PHE A 299 -16.38 -19.27 -6.39
CA PHE A 299 -17.79 -19.53 -6.05
C PHE A 299 -18.69 -18.30 -6.22
N ALA A 300 -18.26 -17.30 -7.00
CA ALA A 300 -19.02 -16.08 -7.30
C ALA A 300 -19.33 -15.16 -6.10
N GLY A 301 -18.69 -15.36 -4.96
CA GLY A 301 -18.88 -14.58 -3.74
C GLY A 301 -17.72 -13.63 -3.43
N GLY A 302 -16.78 -13.44 -4.37
CA GLY A 302 -15.60 -12.58 -4.19
C GLY A 302 -14.52 -13.19 -3.29
N GLU A 303 -14.63 -14.48 -2.98
CA GLU A 303 -13.69 -15.20 -2.12
C GLU A 303 -12.31 -15.37 -2.76
N THR A 304 -11.32 -15.56 -1.89
CA THR A 304 -9.94 -15.90 -2.29
C THR A 304 -9.54 -17.23 -1.65
N LEU A 305 -9.12 -18.16 -2.48
CA LEU A 305 -8.55 -19.44 -2.10
C LEU A 305 -7.07 -19.45 -2.50
N GLY A 306 -6.18 -19.75 -1.58
CA GLY A 306 -4.75 -19.84 -1.84
C GLY A 306 -4.15 -21.12 -1.29
N ILE A 307 -3.32 -21.75 -2.09
CA ILE A 307 -2.47 -22.89 -1.71
C ILE A 307 -1.06 -22.54 -2.17
N ASN A 308 -0.11 -22.58 -1.26
CA ASN A 308 1.29 -22.42 -1.60
C ASN A 308 2.09 -23.54 -0.93
N TRP A 309 2.78 -24.34 -1.73
CA TRP A 309 3.72 -25.34 -1.28
C TRP A 309 5.12 -24.97 -1.76
N GLN A 310 6.07 -24.92 -0.84
CA GLN A 310 7.46 -24.58 -1.12
C GLN A 310 8.41 -25.60 -0.51
N GLN A 311 9.43 -25.97 -1.24
CA GLN A 311 10.57 -26.75 -0.76
C GLN A 311 11.85 -26.20 -1.39
N LEU A 312 12.33 -25.06 -0.86
CA LEU A 312 13.49 -24.34 -1.39
C LEU A 312 14.79 -24.71 -0.68
N GLN A 313 14.73 -25.38 0.46
CA GLN A 313 15.88 -25.82 1.26
C GLN A 313 15.75 -27.31 1.56
N TYR A 314 16.90 -27.95 1.84
CA TYR A 314 16.96 -29.36 2.18
C TYR A 314 16.02 -29.69 3.35
N LYS A 315 15.15 -30.68 3.14
CA LYS A 315 14.16 -31.17 4.13
C LYS A 315 13.32 -30.07 4.82
N SER A 316 13.12 -28.92 4.15
CA SER A 316 12.42 -27.78 4.73
C SER A 316 11.17 -27.40 3.90
N PRO A 317 10.15 -28.29 3.82
CA PRO A 317 8.89 -27.94 3.16
C PRO A 317 8.09 -26.92 3.96
N ARG A 318 7.39 -26.05 3.24
CA ARG A 318 6.40 -25.12 3.78
C ARG A 318 5.09 -25.28 3.02
N ILE A 319 3.98 -25.31 3.73
CA ILE A 319 2.64 -25.33 3.17
C ILE A 319 1.89 -24.15 3.78
N ASN A 320 1.34 -23.30 2.91
CA ASN A 320 0.48 -22.20 3.30
C ASN A 320 -0.88 -22.35 2.61
N LEU A 321 -1.94 -22.37 3.40
CA LEU A 321 -3.33 -22.41 2.93
C LEU A 321 -4.02 -21.13 3.39
N GLN A 322 -4.80 -20.51 2.50
CA GLN A 322 -5.61 -19.35 2.86
C GLN A 322 -7.00 -19.43 2.25
N TYR A 323 -7.97 -19.01 3.01
CA TYR A 323 -9.33 -18.78 2.58
C TYR A 323 -9.81 -17.45 3.13
N GLU A 324 -10.36 -16.62 2.27
CA GLU A 324 -10.98 -15.36 2.67
C GLU A 324 -12.30 -15.21 1.95
N GLN A 325 -13.40 -15.06 2.71
CA GLN A 325 -14.74 -14.76 2.23
C GLN A 325 -15.11 -13.35 2.69
N PRO A 326 -15.18 -12.36 1.79
CA PRO A 326 -15.65 -11.03 2.16
C PRO A 326 -17.17 -11.01 2.38
N PHE A 327 -17.66 -10.03 3.13
CA PHE A 327 -19.08 -9.72 3.29
C PHE A 327 -19.98 -10.89 3.72
N VAL A 328 -19.52 -11.72 4.66
CA VAL A 328 -20.37 -12.76 5.27
C VAL A 328 -21.49 -12.10 6.07
N TRP A 329 -21.14 -11.14 6.95
CA TRP A 329 -22.08 -10.35 7.75
C TRP A 329 -21.92 -8.87 7.43
N ALA A 330 -22.87 -8.26 6.74
CA ALA A 330 -22.79 -6.87 6.31
C ALA A 330 -21.44 -6.56 5.68
N LYS A 331 -20.61 -5.69 6.29
CA LYS A 331 -19.27 -5.32 5.86
C LYS A 331 -18.16 -6.23 6.39
N ALA A 332 -18.50 -7.25 7.19
CA ALA A 332 -17.54 -8.17 7.79
C ALA A 332 -17.44 -9.47 6.99
N GLY A 333 -16.25 -9.99 6.90
CA GLY A 333 -15.93 -11.27 6.24
C GLY A 333 -15.35 -12.29 7.23
N VAL A 334 -14.85 -13.40 6.69
CA VAL A 334 -14.11 -14.44 7.42
C VAL A 334 -12.80 -14.71 6.70
N GLU A 335 -11.71 -14.76 7.43
CA GLU A 335 -10.39 -15.16 6.96
C GLU A 335 -9.91 -16.37 7.75
N THR A 336 -9.41 -17.39 7.07
CA THR A 336 -8.71 -18.51 7.68
C THR A 336 -7.37 -18.69 6.98
N LYS A 337 -6.28 -18.78 7.75
CA LYS A 337 -4.94 -19.07 7.25
C LYS A 337 -4.31 -20.19 8.04
N PHE A 338 -3.65 -21.08 7.35
CA PHE A 338 -2.85 -22.14 7.92
C PHE A 338 -1.45 -22.08 7.31
N ASP A 339 -0.42 -22.08 8.13
CA ASP A 339 0.97 -22.10 7.71
C ASP A 339 1.70 -23.19 8.49
N LEU A 340 2.35 -24.10 7.77
CA LEU A 340 3.17 -25.15 8.32
C LEU A 340 4.55 -25.03 7.69
N LEU A 341 5.56 -24.81 8.50
CA LEU A 341 6.97 -24.77 8.11
C LEU A 341 7.73 -25.85 8.88
N LYS A 342 8.28 -26.79 8.19
CA LYS A 342 9.31 -27.69 8.74
C LYS A 342 10.70 -27.14 8.37
N LYS A 343 11.55 -26.89 9.35
CA LYS A 343 12.92 -26.40 9.12
C LYS A 343 13.91 -27.53 9.36
N ASP A 344 14.18 -28.30 8.31
CA ASP A 344 15.03 -29.50 8.34
C ASP A 344 14.66 -30.43 9.53
N THR A 345 15.64 -30.80 10.33
CA THR A 345 15.47 -31.56 11.59
C THR A 345 15.31 -30.62 12.80
N GLN A 346 15.47 -29.30 12.62
CA GLN A 346 15.56 -28.36 13.74
C GLN A 346 14.21 -28.14 14.43
N PHE A 347 13.19 -27.76 13.68
CA PHE A 347 11.86 -27.49 14.25
C PHE A 347 10.72 -27.56 13.23
N LEU A 348 9.53 -27.78 13.73
CA LEU A 348 8.25 -27.64 13.03
C LEU A 348 7.50 -26.44 13.60
N ASN A 349 7.12 -25.50 12.76
CA ASN A 349 6.29 -24.35 13.12
C ASN A 349 4.92 -24.47 12.43
N LEU A 350 3.87 -24.49 13.23
CA LEU A 350 2.48 -24.50 12.77
C LEU A 350 1.80 -23.22 13.23
N GLN A 351 1.12 -22.54 12.31
CA GLN A 351 0.33 -21.36 12.61
C GLN A 351 -1.07 -21.53 12.03
N PHE A 352 -2.06 -21.24 12.86
CA PHE A 352 -3.46 -21.20 12.45
C PHE A 352 -4.05 -19.85 12.82
N ARG A 353 -4.57 -19.12 11.83
CA ARG A 353 -5.17 -17.80 12.01
C ARG A 353 -6.63 -17.85 11.60
N LEU A 354 -7.51 -17.35 12.47
CA LEU A 354 -8.91 -17.07 12.18
C LEU A 354 -9.15 -15.58 12.36
N GLY A 355 -9.65 -14.91 11.34
CA GLY A 355 -9.82 -13.46 11.31
C GLY A 355 -11.19 -13.03 10.81
N ILE A 356 -11.60 -11.84 11.23
CA ILE A 356 -12.81 -11.16 10.78
C ILE A 356 -12.38 -9.85 10.12
N PRO A 357 -12.16 -9.85 8.78
CA PRO A 357 -11.94 -8.62 8.03
C PRO A 357 -13.22 -7.80 7.98
N TYR A 358 -13.08 -6.49 8.11
CA TYR A 358 -14.17 -5.51 8.08
C TYR A 358 -13.80 -4.36 7.16
N GLN A 359 -14.67 -4.05 6.19
CA GLN A 359 -14.51 -2.90 5.31
C GLN A 359 -15.04 -1.65 6.02
N ILE A 360 -14.15 -0.77 6.46
CA ILE A 360 -14.49 0.48 7.15
C ILE A 360 -15.06 1.47 6.13
N ASP A 361 -14.24 1.80 5.13
CA ASP A 361 -14.62 2.63 3.99
C ASP A 361 -13.93 2.13 2.70
N ARG A 362 -13.98 2.93 1.63
CA ARG A 362 -13.36 2.59 0.33
C ARG A 362 -11.86 2.28 0.45
N TYR A 363 -11.15 3.01 1.29
CA TYR A 363 -9.70 2.97 1.41
C TYR A 363 -9.21 2.21 2.63
N GLN A 364 -10.07 1.96 3.61
CA GLN A 364 -9.70 1.44 4.92
C GLN A 364 -10.34 0.09 5.20
N THR A 365 -9.49 -0.81 5.70
CA THR A 365 -9.92 -2.12 6.17
C THR A 365 -9.44 -2.32 7.60
N GLY A 366 -10.28 -2.88 8.44
CA GLY A 366 -9.92 -3.37 9.77
C GLY A 366 -10.00 -4.89 9.80
N LYS A 367 -9.24 -5.52 10.69
CA LYS A 367 -9.31 -6.95 10.91
C LYS A 367 -8.99 -7.25 12.36
N VAL A 368 -9.83 -8.05 13.01
CA VAL A 368 -9.52 -8.65 14.31
C VAL A 368 -9.30 -10.14 14.08
N PHE A 369 -8.30 -10.72 14.74
CA PHE A 369 -7.97 -12.12 14.52
C PHE A 369 -7.43 -12.80 15.77
N TYR A 370 -7.64 -14.11 15.79
CA TYR A 370 -6.95 -15.03 16.67
C TYR A 370 -5.87 -15.78 15.89
N LEU A 371 -4.68 -15.93 16.48
CA LEU A 371 -3.56 -16.67 15.90
C LEU A 371 -3.02 -17.66 16.93
N LEU A 372 -3.12 -18.94 16.62
CA LEU A 372 -2.40 -20.01 17.31
C LEU A 372 -1.08 -20.25 16.60
N GLN A 373 0.02 -20.12 17.33
CA GLN A 373 1.36 -20.51 16.87
C GLN A 373 1.87 -21.64 17.74
N GLN A 374 2.23 -22.76 17.14
CA GLN A 374 2.82 -23.91 17.80
C GLN A 374 4.16 -24.23 17.18
N ASN A 375 5.16 -24.39 18.03
CA ASN A 375 6.51 -24.77 17.61
C ASN A 375 6.93 -26.03 18.33
N THR A 376 7.51 -26.97 17.59
CA THR A 376 8.01 -28.24 18.12
C THR A 376 9.42 -28.45 17.62
N VAL A 377 10.36 -28.62 18.53
CA VAL A 377 11.77 -28.92 18.23
C VAL A 377 11.84 -30.35 17.73
N GLY A 378 12.47 -30.55 16.56
CA GLY A 378 12.57 -31.86 15.93
C GLY A 378 13.74 -32.67 16.42
N PHE A 379 14.86 -32.01 16.77
CA PHE A 379 16.06 -32.67 17.28
C PHE A 379 16.78 -31.76 18.27
N ALA A 380 17.04 -32.25 19.45
CA ALA A 380 17.86 -31.58 20.45
C ALA A 380 19.28 -32.17 20.45
N ASP A 381 20.28 -31.30 20.22
CA ASP A 381 21.69 -31.73 20.31
C ASP A 381 22.04 -32.05 21.77
N THR A 382 21.77 -33.28 22.17
CA THR A 382 22.00 -33.78 23.53
C THR A 382 23.46 -33.74 23.93
N ASN A 383 24.41 -33.91 22.98
CA ASN A 383 25.84 -33.86 23.25
C ASN A 383 26.27 -32.43 23.64
N ARG A 384 25.79 -31.43 22.91
CA ARG A 384 26.02 -30.03 23.25
C ARG A 384 25.42 -29.69 24.61
N ILE A 385 24.18 -30.15 24.88
CA ILE A 385 23.54 -29.92 26.18
C ILE A 385 24.31 -30.53 27.33
N LYS A 386 24.86 -31.77 27.17
CA LYS A 386 25.71 -32.41 28.15
C LYS A 386 27.00 -31.63 28.42
N GLN A 387 27.59 -31.04 27.37
CA GLN A 387 28.82 -30.24 27.49
C GLN A 387 28.56 -28.87 28.14
N THR A 388 27.52 -28.16 27.72
CA THR A 388 27.30 -26.78 28.10
C THR A 388 26.39 -26.62 29.30
N LEU A 389 25.60 -27.61 29.69
CA LEU A 389 24.54 -27.57 30.69
C LEU A 389 23.54 -26.41 30.44
N ALA A 390 23.32 -26.07 29.17
CA ALA A 390 22.44 -25.00 28.75
C ALA A 390 21.38 -25.55 27.79
N LEU A 391 20.16 -24.98 27.88
CA LEU A 391 19.11 -25.28 26.93
C LEU A 391 19.47 -24.73 25.55
N PRO A 392 18.96 -25.35 24.45
CA PRO A 392 19.20 -24.86 23.11
C PRO A 392 18.53 -23.48 22.89
N ASP A 393 18.99 -22.76 21.85
CA ASP A 393 18.44 -21.46 21.44
C ASP A 393 17.07 -21.55 20.73
N ILE A 394 16.55 -22.77 20.54
CA ILE A 394 15.21 -23.10 20.06
C ILE A 394 14.42 -23.83 21.15
N ALA A 395 13.13 -23.59 21.22
CA ALA A 395 12.28 -24.20 22.24
C ALA A 395 10.97 -24.74 21.68
N ASP A 396 10.40 -25.70 22.40
CA ASP A 396 9.01 -26.12 22.24
C ASP A 396 8.09 -25.11 22.91
N PHE A 397 7.17 -24.52 22.13
CA PHE A 397 6.21 -23.56 22.71
C PHE A 397 4.88 -23.53 21.96
N SER A 398 3.86 -23.07 22.63
CA SER A 398 2.61 -22.64 22.01
C SER A 398 2.28 -21.20 22.41
N ILE A 399 1.76 -20.41 21.47
CA ILE A 399 1.36 -19.03 21.70
C ILE A 399 -0.04 -18.83 21.15
N HIS A 400 -0.92 -18.31 22.01
CA HIS A 400 -2.25 -17.89 21.65
C HIS A 400 -2.28 -16.37 21.59
N HIS A 401 -2.41 -15.81 20.39
CA HIS A 401 -2.47 -14.37 20.18
C HIS A 401 -3.89 -13.92 19.84
N ILE A 402 -4.25 -12.75 20.33
CA ILE A 402 -5.34 -11.93 19.80
C ILE A 402 -4.67 -10.72 19.15
N GLY A 403 -5.11 -10.36 17.97
CA GLY A 403 -4.52 -9.25 17.25
C GLY A 403 -5.52 -8.45 16.45
N ALA A 404 -5.09 -7.25 16.09
CA ALA A 404 -5.79 -6.35 15.20
C ALA A 404 -4.87 -5.92 14.06
N GLU A 405 -5.46 -5.68 12.90
CA GLU A 405 -4.81 -5.20 11.71
C GLU A 405 -5.62 -4.04 11.13
N TRP A 406 -4.95 -2.98 10.77
CA TRP A 406 -5.53 -1.84 10.07
C TRP A 406 -4.78 -1.61 8.78
N GLY A 407 -5.53 -1.55 7.69
CA GLY A 407 -5.04 -1.31 6.34
C GLY A 407 -5.62 -0.03 5.77
N TYR A 408 -4.77 0.75 5.09
CA TYR A 408 -5.15 1.92 4.31
C TYR A 408 -4.51 1.84 2.93
N ASN A 409 -5.29 2.01 1.87
CA ASN A 409 -4.79 1.98 0.50
C ASN A 409 -5.59 2.95 -0.37
N ASN A 410 -4.97 4.06 -0.77
CA ASN A 410 -5.53 5.04 -1.71
C ASN A 410 -4.73 5.13 -3.01
N THR A 411 -4.06 4.06 -3.41
CA THR A 411 -3.30 4.04 -4.65
C THR A 411 -4.21 4.09 -5.88
N ASP A 412 -3.72 4.74 -6.93
CA ASP A 412 -4.40 4.90 -8.22
C ASP A 412 -4.59 3.58 -8.97
N TYR A 413 -3.66 2.64 -8.81
CA TYR A 413 -3.71 1.33 -9.42
C TYR A 413 -3.13 0.25 -8.50
N ARG A 414 -3.81 -0.89 -8.41
CA ARG A 414 -3.52 -1.89 -7.37
C ARG A 414 -2.28 -2.74 -7.64
N PHE A 415 -1.97 -3.01 -8.91
CA PHE A 415 -0.87 -3.91 -9.29
C PHE A 415 0.48 -3.19 -9.41
N ASN A 416 0.49 -2.01 -10.04
CA ASN A 416 1.67 -1.17 -10.19
C ASN A 416 1.30 0.29 -9.93
N PRO A 417 1.19 0.70 -8.66
CA PRO A 417 0.80 2.06 -8.32
C PRO A 417 1.80 3.10 -8.82
N ARG A 418 1.27 4.21 -9.31
CA ARG A 418 2.05 5.39 -9.70
C ARG A 418 1.93 6.51 -8.67
N ARG A 419 0.79 6.55 -7.95
CA ARG A 419 0.49 7.54 -6.91
C ARG A 419 -0.27 6.88 -5.76
N GLY A 420 -0.16 7.51 -4.59
CA GLY A 420 -0.93 7.10 -3.42
C GLY A 420 -0.08 6.49 -2.33
N THR A 421 -0.76 6.00 -1.31
CA THR A 421 -0.15 5.47 -0.08
C THR A 421 -0.78 4.12 0.26
N GLN A 422 0.04 3.20 0.73
CA GLN A 422 -0.38 1.94 1.33
C GLN A 422 0.18 1.87 2.75
N VAL A 423 -0.67 1.56 3.71
CA VAL A 423 -0.28 1.34 5.11
C VAL A 423 -0.89 0.03 5.57
N LEU A 424 -0.12 -0.78 6.27
CA LEU A 424 -0.60 -1.97 6.96
C LEU A 424 0.05 -2.01 8.33
N LEU A 425 -0.77 -1.88 9.37
CA LEU A 425 -0.36 -1.97 10.76
C LEU A 425 -0.96 -3.22 11.38
N THR A 426 -0.14 -4.02 12.05
CA THR A 426 -0.58 -5.23 12.76
C THR A 426 -0.05 -5.19 14.17
N ALA A 427 -0.94 -5.36 15.14
CA ALA A 427 -0.59 -5.50 16.55
C ALA A 427 -1.21 -6.79 17.09
N MET A 428 -0.45 -7.58 17.81
CA MET A 428 -0.95 -8.80 18.46
C MET A 428 -0.28 -9.02 19.81
N ALA A 429 -1.08 -9.42 20.77
CA ALA A 429 -0.65 -9.79 22.11
C ALA A 429 -1.06 -11.24 22.40
N GLY A 430 -0.23 -11.95 23.12
CA GLY A 430 -0.49 -13.36 23.40
C GLY A 430 0.19 -13.89 24.64
N ILE A 431 -0.22 -15.09 24.99
CA ILE A 431 0.35 -15.86 26.09
C ILE A 431 1.18 -17.00 25.49
N LYS A 432 2.48 -16.96 25.74
CA LYS A 432 3.41 -18.00 25.38
C LYS A 432 3.55 -19.01 26.51
N ARG A 433 3.41 -20.28 26.16
CA ARG A 433 3.68 -21.42 27.05
C ARG A 433 4.80 -22.25 26.47
N ILE A 434 5.92 -22.32 27.19
CA ILE A 434 7.06 -23.17 26.85
C ILE A 434 6.76 -24.57 27.38
N ARG A 435 7.16 -25.58 26.63
CA ARG A 435 7.04 -26.99 27.00
C ARG A 435 8.44 -27.59 27.16
N GLN A 436 8.59 -28.46 28.11
CA GLN A 436 9.84 -29.23 28.24
C GLN A 436 9.96 -30.18 27.05
N ASN A 437 11.16 -30.24 26.46
CA ASN A 437 11.44 -31.16 25.38
C ASN A 437 11.82 -32.54 25.95
N ASN A 438 11.13 -33.58 25.50
CA ASN A 438 11.31 -34.91 26.01
C ASN A 438 12.73 -35.46 25.79
N GLU A 439 13.37 -35.11 24.65
CA GLU A 439 14.76 -35.53 24.39
C GLU A 439 15.73 -34.91 25.41
N VAL A 440 15.48 -33.68 25.85
CA VAL A 440 16.30 -33.02 26.89
C VAL A 440 16.06 -33.62 28.26
N VAL A 441 14.81 -33.83 28.62
CA VAL A 441 14.43 -34.37 29.96
C VAL A 441 14.93 -35.80 30.15
N SER A 442 14.93 -36.61 29.09
CA SER A 442 15.34 -38.02 29.13
C SER A 442 16.85 -38.22 28.95
N ILE A 443 17.67 -37.16 28.90
CA ILE A 443 19.12 -37.28 28.77
C ILE A 443 19.70 -38.10 29.94
N GLN A 444 20.39 -39.16 29.61
CA GLN A 444 21.25 -39.92 30.55
C GLN A 444 22.70 -39.59 30.26
N ASP A 445 23.43 -39.14 31.28
CA ASP A 445 24.84 -38.79 31.17
C ASP A 445 25.66 -39.67 32.12
N ARG A 446 26.48 -40.57 31.54
CA ARG A 446 27.39 -41.45 32.30
C ARG A 446 28.43 -40.66 33.10
N ASN A 447 28.83 -39.47 32.62
CA ASN A 447 29.82 -38.61 33.28
C ASN A 447 29.24 -37.82 34.46
N ARG A 448 27.90 -37.78 34.58
CA ARG A 448 27.19 -37.05 35.65
C ARG A 448 26.02 -37.89 36.14
N PRO A 449 26.30 -39.03 36.78
CA PRO A 449 25.24 -39.88 37.33
C PRO A 449 24.44 -39.10 38.37
N GLY A 450 23.12 -39.05 38.24
CA GLY A 450 22.23 -38.32 39.16
C GLY A 450 21.86 -36.90 38.78
N PHE A 451 22.51 -36.28 37.78
CA PHE A 451 22.07 -34.98 37.28
C PHE A 451 20.80 -35.11 36.45
N LYS A 452 19.72 -34.42 36.88
CA LYS A 452 18.46 -34.41 36.19
C LYS A 452 18.43 -33.26 35.19
N TYR A 453 18.53 -33.53 33.89
CA TYR A 453 18.51 -32.49 32.84
C TYR A 453 17.17 -31.70 32.77
N ALA A 454 16.11 -32.24 33.39
CA ALA A 454 14.87 -31.50 33.59
C ALA A 454 15.06 -30.21 34.41
N SER A 455 16.06 -30.18 35.36
CA SER A 455 16.35 -29.02 36.17
C SER A 455 16.85 -27.79 35.38
N LEU A 456 17.32 -27.99 34.14
CA LEU A 456 17.66 -26.88 33.24
C LEU A 456 16.46 -25.98 32.92
N TYR A 457 15.23 -26.52 33.09
CA TYR A 457 14.00 -25.74 32.91
C TYR A 457 13.56 -24.97 34.16
N ASP A 458 14.17 -25.20 35.32
CA ASP A 458 13.74 -24.56 36.59
C ASP A 458 13.94 -23.03 36.57
N THR A 459 14.91 -22.55 35.81
CA THR A 459 15.14 -21.11 35.61
C THR A 459 14.31 -20.49 34.50
N VAL A 460 13.59 -21.30 33.70
CA VAL A 460 12.81 -20.87 32.57
C VAL A 460 11.40 -20.46 33.01
N LYS A 461 10.99 -19.24 32.67
CA LYS A 461 9.60 -18.81 32.85
C LYS A 461 8.71 -19.54 31.84
N MET A 462 8.08 -20.66 32.27
CA MET A 462 7.28 -21.53 31.40
C MET A 462 6.04 -20.84 30.79
N LYS A 463 5.54 -19.77 31.42
CA LYS A 463 4.43 -18.95 30.91
C LYS A 463 4.86 -17.48 30.88
N THR A 464 4.81 -16.87 29.71
CA THR A 464 5.18 -15.47 29.51
C THR A 464 4.19 -14.77 28.58
N HIS A 465 4.18 -13.44 28.61
CA HIS A 465 3.44 -12.64 27.65
C HIS A 465 4.32 -12.32 26.44
N GLN A 466 3.69 -12.21 25.28
CA GLN A 466 4.36 -11.77 24.05
C GLN A 466 3.54 -10.66 23.40
N LEU A 467 4.21 -9.58 23.02
CA LEU A 467 3.65 -8.51 22.20
C LEU A 467 4.43 -8.46 20.88
N ARG A 468 3.72 -8.38 19.77
CA ARG A 468 4.31 -8.33 18.43
C ARG A 468 3.65 -7.24 17.61
N LEU A 469 4.43 -6.32 17.08
CA LEU A 469 4.00 -5.23 16.22
C LEU A 469 4.65 -5.37 14.85
N LYS A 470 3.90 -5.07 13.80
CA LYS A 470 4.41 -4.96 12.42
C LYS A 470 3.84 -3.72 11.77
N ALA A 471 4.65 -3.01 11.02
CA ALA A 471 4.24 -1.87 10.22
C ALA A 471 4.82 -1.99 8.81
N GLN A 472 3.99 -1.71 7.82
CA GLN A 472 4.38 -1.60 6.42
C GLN A 472 3.78 -0.30 5.89
N LEU A 473 4.61 0.57 5.34
CA LEU A 473 4.23 1.85 4.77
C LEU A 473 4.87 1.95 3.39
N ALA A 474 4.09 2.18 2.36
CA ALA A 474 4.60 2.46 1.03
C ALA A 474 3.97 3.75 0.48
N ARG A 475 4.77 4.60 -0.13
CA ARG A 475 4.32 5.82 -0.79
C ARG A 475 4.84 5.85 -2.21
N PHE A 476 3.96 6.24 -3.14
CA PHE A 476 4.27 6.31 -4.57
C PHE A 476 4.14 7.75 -5.05
N PHE A 477 5.18 8.25 -5.71
CA PHE A 477 5.25 9.59 -6.26
C PHE A 477 5.44 9.50 -7.77
N SER A 478 4.51 10.02 -8.53
CA SER A 478 4.68 10.16 -9.98
C SER A 478 5.60 11.34 -10.25
N LEU A 479 6.78 11.08 -10.80
CA LEU A 479 7.76 12.10 -11.20
C LEU A 479 7.58 12.57 -12.64
N GLY A 480 6.57 12.02 -13.33
CA GLY A 480 6.25 12.30 -14.73
C GLY A 480 5.40 11.18 -15.32
N ASN A 481 5.25 11.18 -16.64
CA ASN A 481 4.40 10.19 -17.32
C ASN A 481 4.96 8.76 -17.25
N PHE A 482 6.29 8.62 -17.22
CA PHE A 482 6.99 7.34 -17.28
C PHE A 482 7.86 7.04 -16.05
N SER A 483 7.83 7.89 -15.03
CA SER A 483 8.72 7.76 -13.89
C SER A 483 7.95 7.76 -12.57
N VAL A 484 8.27 6.81 -11.68
CA VAL A 484 7.68 6.67 -10.36
C VAL A 484 8.78 6.46 -9.34
N LEU A 485 8.72 7.20 -8.24
CA LEU A 485 9.51 6.95 -7.05
C LEU A 485 8.63 6.24 -6.02
N LYS A 486 9.04 5.05 -5.62
CA LYS A 486 8.44 4.31 -4.51
C LYS A 486 9.35 4.41 -3.30
N THR A 487 8.80 4.82 -2.18
CA THR A 487 9.44 4.70 -0.86
C THR A 487 8.67 3.71 -0.02
N CYS A 488 9.37 2.87 0.73
CA CYS A 488 8.75 1.88 1.59
C CYS A 488 9.48 1.81 2.93
N LEU A 489 8.74 1.66 4.01
CA LEU A 489 9.26 1.36 5.34
C LEU A 489 8.55 0.11 5.85
N GLN A 490 9.33 -0.88 6.26
CA GLN A 490 8.82 -2.07 6.92
C GLN A 490 9.51 -2.25 8.26
N ALA A 491 8.75 -2.43 9.32
CA ALA A 491 9.27 -2.57 10.66
C ALA A 491 8.54 -3.69 11.42
N GLY A 492 9.26 -4.35 12.30
CA GLY A 492 8.72 -5.33 13.21
C GLY A 492 9.37 -5.21 14.58
N TRP A 493 8.59 -5.39 15.62
CA TRP A 493 9.03 -5.36 16.99
C TRP A 493 8.39 -6.49 17.80
N LEU A 494 9.23 -7.24 18.49
CA LEU A 494 8.84 -8.36 19.33
C LEU A 494 9.31 -8.11 20.76
N GLN A 495 8.37 -8.09 21.69
CA GLN A 495 8.66 -8.14 23.12
C GLN A 495 8.17 -9.48 23.69
N SER A 496 9.05 -10.19 24.35
CA SER A 496 8.77 -11.49 24.97
C SER A 496 9.49 -11.60 26.31
N GLY A 497 8.95 -12.33 27.25
CA GLY A 497 9.60 -12.59 28.54
C GLY A 497 10.84 -13.49 28.45
N SER A 498 10.97 -14.24 27.36
CA SER A 498 12.14 -15.03 26.95
C SER A 498 12.19 -15.06 25.43
N TYR A 499 13.39 -15.08 24.85
CA TYR A 499 13.56 -15.07 23.40
C TYR A 499 14.21 -16.37 22.94
N TYR A 500 13.60 -16.99 21.93
CA TYR A 500 14.12 -18.15 21.25
C TYR A 500 14.22 -17.89 19.75
N ARG A 501 15.24 -18.42 19.09
CA ARG A 501 15.52 -18.17 17.68
C ARG A 501 14.33 -18.51 16.77
N ASN A 502 13.60 -19.57 17.06
CA ASN A 502 12.46 -20.04 16.28
C ASN A 502 11.15 -19.21 16.47
N GLU A 503 11.17 -18.17 17.31
CA GLU A 503 10.08 -17.18 17.40
C GLU A 503 10.42 -15.80 16.80
N LEU A 504 11.69 -15.55 16.46
CA LEU A 504 12.15 -14.28 15.92
C LEU A 504 11.58 -14.03 14.51
N PHE A 505 11.57 -12.76 14.11
CA PHE A 505 11.31 -12.43 12.71
C PHE A 505 12.46 -12.98 11.85
N GLN A 506 12.10 -13.49 10.69
CA GLN A 506 13.06 -13.91 9.67
C GLN A 506 12.97 -12.91 8.52
N ILE A 507 14.03 -12.17 8.26
CA ILE A 507 14.12 -11.14 7.23
C ILE A 507 15.26 -11.44 6.26
N GLY A 508 15.30 -10.73 5.15
CA GLY A 508 16.20 -10.96 4.02
C GLY A 508 15.44 -11.53 2.82
N GLY A 509 15.96 -11.31 1.63
CA GLY A 509 15.40 -11.83 0.38
C GLY A 509 14.66 -10.80 -0.47
N ASN A 510 14.02 -11.24 -1.53
CA ASN A 510 13.47 -10.37 -2.57
C ASN A 510 12.37 -9.42 -2.08
N LYS A 511 11.60 -9.80 -1.07
CA LYS A 511 10.48 -9.01 -0.55
C LYS A 511 10.88 -7.98 0.50
N LEU A 512 12.01 -8.21 1.18
CA LEU A 512 12.47 -7.39 2.29
C LEU A 512 13.98 -7.52 2.42
N LEU A 513 14.73 -6.46 2.22
CA LEU A 513 16.19 -6.39 2.30
C LEU A 513 16.88 -7.25 1.22
N ARG A 514 16.83 -6.79 -0.02
CA ARG A 514 17.43 -7.46 -1.19
C ARG A 514 18.95 -7.49 -1.13
N GLY A 515 19.56 -8.51 -1.73
CA GLY A 515 21.00 -8.75 -1.65
C GLY A 515 21.41 -9.72 -0.53
N PHE A 516 20.45 -10.19 0.28
CA PHE A 516 20.63 -11.23 1.30
C PHE A 516 19.80 -12.45 0.95
N ASP A 517 20.15 -13.60 1.53
CA ASP A 517 19.39 -14.84 1.34
C ASP A 517 18.00 -14.73 1.97
N GLU A 518 17.04 -15.45 1.38
CA GLU A 518 15.65 -15.44 1.85
C GLU A 518 15.56 -15.94 3.28
N GLU A 519 14.88 -15.17 4.17
CA GLU A 519 14.64 -15.52 5.58
C GLU A 519 15.91 -15.90 6.36
N SER A 520 17.07 -15.33 6.01
CA SER A 520 18.38 -15.71 6.61
C SER A 520 18.74 -14.95 7.88
N ILE A 521 18.13 -13.79 8.12
CA ILE A 521 18.44 -12.90 9.23
C ILE A 521 17.34 -13.02 10.28
N TYR A 522 17.71 -13.47 11.47
CA TYR A 522 16.80 -13.55 12.61
C TYR A 522 16.83 -12.24 13.41
N ALA A 523 15.67 -11.67 13.70
CA ALA A 523 15.56 -10.37 14.39
C ALA A 523 14.43 -10.36 15.44
N SER A 524 14.72 -9.84 16.62
CA SER A 524 13.70 -9.47 17.61
C SER A 524 13.00 -8.18 17.24
N ASP A 525 13.74 -7.26 16.65
CA ASP A 525 13.21 -6.02 16.07
C ASP A 525 14.00 -5.66 14.81
N TYR A 526 13.30 -5.08 13.85
CA TYR A 526 13.91 -4.61 12.60
C TYR A 526 13.18 -3.41 12.03
N ALA A 527 13.90 -2.64 11.25
CA ALA A 527 13.34 -1.62 10.37
C ALA A 527 14.12 -1.63 9.05
N VAL A 528 13.41 -1.63 7.94
CA VAL A 528 13.98 -1.60 6.58
C VAL A 528 13.29 -0.50 5.80
N ALA A 529 14.08 0.47 5.34
CA ALA A 529 13.66 1.52 4.44
C ALA A 529 14.13 1.21 3.03
N THR A 530 13.23 1.30 2.08
CA THR A 530 13.48 1.07 0.64
C THR A 530 13.19 2.33 -0.14
N VAL A 531 14.10 2.69 -1.04
CA VAL A 531 13.89 3.69 -2.09
C VAL A 531 14.04 2.99 -3.43
N GLU A 532 13.03 3.09 -4.29
CA GLU A 532 12.99 2.42 -5.58
C GLU A 532 12.50 3.37 -6.67
N TYR A 533 13.33 3.61 -7.66
CA TYR A 533 12.99 4.36 -8.86
C TYR A 533 12.53 3.40 -9.96
N ARG A 534 11.38 3.66 -10.56
CA ARG A 534 10.79 2.87 -11.65
C ARG A 534 10.69 3.72 -12.91
N TYR A 535 11.20 3.18 -14.00
CA TYR A 535 10.97 3.71 -15.36
C TYR A 535 9.95 2.81 -16.07
N LEU A 536 8.78 3.33 -16.33
CA LEU A 536 7.64 2.60 -16.87
C LEU A 536 7.79 2.39 -18.38
N THR A 537 7.75 1.15 -18.83
CA THR A 537 7.73 0.76 -20.25
C THR A 537 6.36 0.26 -20.68
N GLY A 538 5.44 0.02 -19.73
CA GLY A 538 4.07 -0.39 -19.93
C GLY A 538 3.24 -0.21 -18.67
N GLN A 539 1.99 -0.71 -18.65
CA GLN A 539 1.12 -0.58 -17.49
C GLN A 539 1.70 -1.30 -16.27
N ASN A 540 2.19 -2.52 -16.44
CA ASN A 540 2.82 -3.32 -15.40
C ASN A 540 4.26 -3.71 -15.75
N SER A 541 4.85 -3.11 -16.79
CA SER A 541 6.23 -3.33 -17.20
C SER A 541 7.09 -2.12 -16.86
N PHE A 542 8.22 -2.34 -16.20
CA PHE A 542 9.13 -1.27 -15.81
C PHE A 542 10.54 -1.79 -15.52
N LEU A 543 11.52 -0.93 -15.75
CA LEU A 543 12.86 -1.06 -15.21
C LEU A 543 12.92 -0.39 -13.84
N PHE A 544 13.70 -0.92 -12.92
CA PHE A 544 13.84 -0.29 -11.61
C PHE A 544 15.26 -0.38 -11.06
N ALA A 545 15.60 0.65 -10.29
CA ALA A 545 16.80 0.69 -9.46
C ALA A 545 16.35 0.90 -8.01
N PHE A 546 17.03 0.27 -7.06
CA PHE A 546 16.64 0.35 -5.67
C PHE A 546 17.83 0.40 -4.71
N SER A 547 17.56 0.92 -3.53
CA SER A 547 18.43 0.79 -2.36
C SER A 547 17.58 0.50 -1.13
N ASP A 548 18.02 -0.50 -0.36
CA ASP A 548 17.40 -0.95 0.88
C ASP A 548 18.36 -0.67 2.04
N PHE A 549 17.89 0.01 3.08
CA PHE A 549 18.63 0.27 4.31
C PHE A 549 17.93 -0.42 5.47
N GLY A 550 18.62 -1.31 6.15
CA GLY A 550 18.06 -2.12 7.20
C GLY A 550 18.81 -1.99 8.52
N THR A 551 18.09 -2.07 9.64
CA THR A 551 18.65 -2.35 10.96
C THR A 551 17.89 -3.51 11.56
N ALA A 552 18.60 -4.45 12.17
CA ALA A 552 18.01 -5.59 12.84
C ALA A 552 18.75 -5.92 14.12
N ALA A 553 18.01 -6.10 15.21
CA ALA A 553 18.54 -6.58 16.47
C ALA A 553 18.22 -8.06 16.63
N TYR A 554 19.20 -8.82 17.01
CA TYR A 554 19.06 -10.20 17.47
C TYR A 554 19.06 -10.22 18.99
N LYS A 555 18.12 -10.93 19.57
CA LYS A 555 18.08 -11.16 21.00
C LYS A 555 17.68 -12.62 21.26
N ASP A 556 18.49 -13.33 22.00
CA ASP A 556 18.18 -14.62 22.59
C ASP A 556 18.41 -14.57 24.11
N GLN A 557 18.46 -15.72 24.79
CA GLN A 557 18.67 -15.77 26.23
C GLN A 557 20.06 -15.31 26.69
N THR A 558 21.06 -15.38 25.81
CA THR A 558 22.48 -15.16 26.15
C THR A 558 23.11 -14.05 25.34
N ARG A 559 22.58 -13.74 24.15
CA ARG A 559 23.16 -12.82 23.19
C ARG A 559 22.19 -11.70 22.83
N SER A 560 22.72 -10.51 22.70
CA SER A 560 22.00 -9.35 22.18
C SER A 560 22.95 -8.51 21.35
N PHE A 561 22.66 -8.31 20.08
CA PHE A 561 23.44 -7.47 19.18
C PHE A 561 22.56 -6.84 18.12
N ARG A 562 23.02 -5.78 17.47
CA ARG A 562 22.35 -5.06 16.41
C ARG A 562 23.29 -4.88 15.23
N HIS A 563 22.79 -5.20 14.04
CA HIS A 563 23.52 -4.98 12.79
C HIS A 563 22.76 -4.00 11.90
N GLN A 564 23.52 -3.31 11.08
CA GLN A 564 23.01 -2.48 9.99
C GLN A 564 23.31 -3.18 8.67
N TYR A 565 22.38 -3.06 7.75
CA TYR A 565 22.41 -3.73 6.45
C TYR A 565 22.14 -2.70 5.36
N TRP A 566 22.81 -2.87 4.27
CA TRP A 566 22.56 -2.12 3.06
C TRP A 566 22.45 -3.07 1.88
N GLY A 567 21.48 -2.83 1.00
CA GLY A 567 21.28 -3.56 -0.24
C GLY A 567 21.04 -2.59 -1.38
N ALA A 568 21.58 -2.87 -2.55
CA ALA A 568 21.32 -2.09 -3.73
C ALA A 568 21.25 -2.99 -4.96
N GLY A 569 20.55 -2.54 -5.99
CA GLY A 569 20.43 -3.35 -7.19
C GLY A 569 19.58 -2.71 -8.28
N LEU A 570 19.48 -3.46 -9.37
CA LEU A 570 18.71 -3.12 -10.55
C LEU A 570 17.77 -4.28 -10.86
N GLY A 571 16.66 -4.00 -11.53
CA GLY A 571 15.76 -5.05 -11.94
C GLY A 571 14.83 -4.64 -13.08
N LEU A 572 14.12 -5.62 -13.54
CA LEU A 572 13.20 -5.55 -14.66
C LEU A 572 11.94 -6.29 -14.29
N ASN A 573 10.80 -5.66 -14.48
CA ASN A 573 9.49 -6.28 -14.41
C ASN A 573 8.84 -6.23 -15.79
N LEU A 574 8.52 -7.38 -16.34
CA LEU A 574 7.92 -7.52 -17.68
C LEU A 574 6.56 -8.18 -17.56
N GLU A 575 5.55 -7.55 -18.10
CA GLU A 575 4.25 -8.14 -18.29
C GLU A 575 4.14 -8.67 -19.72
N THR A 576 3.74 -9.91 -19.85
CA THR A 576 3.34 -10.54 -21.09
C THR A 576 1.83 -10.74 -21.09
N ARG A 577 1.26 -11.28 -22.16
CA ARG A 577 -0.18 -11.49 -22.27
C ARG A 577 -0.76 -12.29 -21.08
N ASN A 578 -0.03 -13.25 -20.54
CA ASN A 578 -0.50 -14.18 -19.51
C ASN A 578 0.40 -14.24 -18.27
N SER A 579 1.56 -13.60 -18.29
CA SER A 579 2.56 -13.80 -17.24
C SER A 579 3.23 -12.48 -16.88
N GLN A 580 3.77 -12.43 -15.70
CA GLN A 580 4.64 -11.36 -15.23
C GLN A 580 5.97 -11.97 -14.79
N VAL A 581 7.07 -11.45 -15.31
CA VAL A 581 8.42 -11.87 -14.98
C VAL A 581 9.12 -10.72 -14.27
N ASN A 582 9.63 -10.98 -13.08
CA ASN A 582 10.45 -10.05 -12.33
C ASN A 582 11.85 -10.63 -12.19
N ILE A 583 12.85 -9.90 -12.64
CA ILE A 583 14.26 -10.28 -12.49
C ILE A 583 14.96 -9.12 -11.82
N SER A 584 15.69 -9.39 -10.75
CA SER A 584 16.51 -8.38 -10.11
C SER A 584 17.87 -8.94 -9.70
N TRP A 585 18.90 -8.13 -9.91
CA TRP A 585 20.23 -8.34 -9.40
C TRP A 585 20.46 -7.42 -8.24
N ALA A 586 20.97 -7.96 -7.13
CA ALA A 586 21.13 -7.26 -5.87
C ALA A 586 22.45 -7.61 -5.20
N VAL A 587 23.10 -6.63 -4.60
CA VAL A 587 24.26 -6.81 -3.73
C VAL A 587 23.91 -6.31 -2.33
N GLY A 588 24.31 -7.06 -1.31
CA GLY A 588 24.09 -6.72 0.09
C GLY A 588 25.39 -6.58 0.85
N GLN A 589 25.39 -5.70 1.84
CA GLN A 589 26.52 -5.50 2.76
C GLN A 589 25.99 -5.37 4.19
N ARG A 590 26.57 -6.09 5.13
CA ARG A 590 26.43 -5.86 6.57
C ARG A 590 27.55 -4.92 7.03
N HIS A 591 27.26 -3.99 7.94
CA HIS A 591 28.17 -2.91 8.33
C HIS A 591 29.56 -3.39 8.82
N ASP A 592 29.63 -4.62 9.38
CA ASP A 592 30.86 -5.21 9.91
C ASP A 592 31.60 -6.11 8.90
N GLN A 593 31.15 -6.15 7.66
CA GLN A 593 31.73 -6.94 6.58
C GLN A 593 31.97 -6.08 5.34
N PRO A 594 33.08 -6.28 4.62
CA PRO A 594 33.33 -5.59 3.37
C PRO A 594 32.31 -5.98 2.31
N LEU A 595 32.03 -5.06 1.38
CA LEU A 595 31.17 -5.34 0.22
C LEU A 595 31.82 -6.43 -0.64
N ASN A 596 31.06 -7.49 -0.91
CA ASN A 596 31.52 -8.58 -1.74
C ASN A 596 30.57 -8.81 -2.93
N LEU A 597 30.96 -8.32 -4.11
CA LEU A 597 30.18 -8.46 -5.34
C LEU A 597 29.99 -9.93 -5.78
N ARG A 598 30.89 -10.85 -5.35
CA ARG A 598 30.75 -12.29 -5.65
C ARG A 598 29.58 -12.93 -4.91
N GLN A 599 29.09 -12.28 -3.86
CA GLN A 599 27.92 -12.73 -3.09
C GLN A 599 26.62 -12.06 -3.56
N SER A 600 26.64 -11.39 -4.72
CA SER A 600 25.43 -10.82 -5.32
C SER A 600 24.35 -11.89 -5.52
N LYS A 601 23.10 -11.46 -5.40
CA LYS A 601 21.94 -12.35 -5.54
C LYS A 601 21.17 -11.98 -6.80
N ILE A 602 20.74 -13.01 -7.51
CA ILE A 602 19.78 -12.86 -8.60
C ILE A 602 18.45 -13.39 -8.09
N HIS A 603 17.44 -12.54 -8.08
CA HIS A 603 16.07 -12.93 -7.75
C HIS A 603 15.25 -13.02 -9.03
N ILE A 604 14.60 -14.15 -9.25
CA ILE A 604 13.71 -14.38 -10.38
C ILE A 604 12.33 -14.67 -9.81
N GLY A 605 11.34 -13.87 -10.22
CA GLY A 605 9.94 -14.11 -9.92
C GLY A 605 9.18 -14.32 -11.22
N PHE A 606 8.37 -15.35 -11.26
CA PHE A 606 7.49 -15.64 -12.39
C PHE A 606 6.07 -15.83 -11.88
N VAL A 607 5.11 -15.15 -12.48
CA VAL A 607 3.69 -15.26 -12.12
C VAL A 607 2.90 -15.46 -13.40
N ASN A 608 2.12 -16.52 -13.47
CA ASN A 608 1.22 -16.80 -14.59
C ASN A 608 -0.22 -16.52 -14.18
N PHE A 609 -0.93 -15.71 -14.97
CA PHE A 609 -2.33 -15.33 -14.75
C PHE A 609 -3.23 -16.01 -15.76
N PHE A 610 -4.38 -16.54 -15.31
CA PHE A 610 -5.39 -17.17 -16.17
C PHE A 610 -6.82 -16.80 -15.78
#